data_03bb07d711869132956b253e9aed3739
#
_entry.id   03bb07d711869132956b253e9aed3739
#
_cell.length_a   1.000
_cell.length_b   1.000
_cell.length_c   1.000
_cell.angle_alpha   90.00
_cell.angle_beta   90.00
_cell.angle_gamma   90.00
#
_symmetry.space_group_name_H-M   'P 1'
#
loop_
_entity.id
_entity.type
_entity.pdbx_description
1 polymer ?
#
loop_
_entity_poly.entity_id
_entity_poly.type
_entity_poly.pdbx_seq_one_letter_code
_entity_poly.pdbx_strand_id
1 'polypeptide(L)'
;MQNETEIYTLLQDLCQKGEYSDYGCCLDEIEIFIDAAKIINTSKHVCIICDWQWWDLNVEELNSNSDSGLQQYPCIIMANYVIEDQAGRFNQGDWVRSSVLTQFHQNCIFETSNTFYLLVGTGTRKSLNQDKIKAKAV
;
A
#
# COMPACT_ATOMS: atom_id res chain seq x y z
N MET A 1 -28.16 14.00 -12.20
CA MET A 1 -28.26 13.30 -10.91
C MET A 1 -27.64 11.92 -11.04
N GLN A 2 -26.61 11.64 -10.25
CA GLN A 2 -26.05 10.31 -10.20
C GLN A 2 -27.06 9.35 -9.58
N ASN A 3 -27.38 8.27 -10.25
CA ASN A 3 -28.26 7.27 -9.71
C ASN A 3 -27.50 6.28 -8.82
N GLU A 4 -28.23 5.52 -8.04
CA GLU A 4 -27.64 4.55 -7.12
C GLU A 4 -26.78 3.51 -7.85
N THR A 5 -27.12 3.17 -9.07
CA THR A 5 -26.38 2.19 -9.88
C THR A 5 -24.98 2.67 -10.22
N GLU A 6 -24.83 3.96 -10.56
CA GLU A 6 -23.52 4.53 -10.87
C GLU A 6 -22.62 4.55 -9.64
N ILE A 7 -23.16 4.97 -8.49
CA ILE A 7 -22.42 4.99 -7.22
C ILE A 7 -21.99 3.58 -6.85
N TYR A 8 -22.89 2.61 -7.02
CA TYR A 8 -22.61 1.22 -6.71
C TYR A 8 -21.48 0.66 -7.57
N THR A 9 -21.52 0.96 -8.87
CA THR A 9 -20.47 0.54 -9.82
C THR A 9 -19.12 1.13 -9.43
N LEU A 10 -19.10 2.43 -9.07
CA LEU A 10 -17.87 3.09 -8.64
C LEU A 10 -17.29 2.45 -7.37
N LEU A 11 -18.13 2.14 -6.40
CA LEU A 11 -17.70 1.48 -5.17
C LEU A 11 -17.16 0.07 -5.45
N GLN A 12 -17.82 -0.67 -6.34
CA GLN A 12 -17.36 -1.99 -6.73
C GLN A 12 -15.98 -1.93 -7.39
N ASP A 13 -15.74 -0.94 -8.25
CA ASP A 13 -14.44 -0.78 -8.90
C ASP A 13 -13.32 -0.56 -7.88
N LEU A 14 -13.59 0.23 -6.83
CA LEU A 14 -12.61 0.46 -5.77
C LEU A 14 -12.36 -0.77 -4.91
N CYS A 15 -13.42 -1.53 -4.63
CA CYS A 15 -13.35 -2.70 -3.77
C CYS A 15 -12.90 -3.95 -4.52
N GLN A 16 -13.00 -3.96 -5.84
CA GLN A 16 -12.64 -5.12 -6.63
C GLN A 16 -11.15 -5.39 -6.54
N LYS A 17 -10.80 -6.59 -6.14
CA LYS A 17 -9.42 -7.01 -6.05
C LYS A 17 -8.83 -7.18 -7.45
N GLY A 18 -7.54 -6.84 -7.60
CA GLY A 18 -6.80 -7.10 -8.81
C GLY A 18 -6.36 -8.55 -8.92
N GLU A 19 -5.37 -8.80 -9.75
CA GLU A 19 -4.78 -10.12 -9.90
C GLU A 19 -3.93 -10.46 -8.67
N TYR A 20 -3.86 -11.75 -8.32
CA TYR A 20 -3.02 -12.19 -7.21
C TYR A 20 -1.56 -11.90 -7.49
N SER A 21 -0.85 -11.48 -6.46
CA SER A 21 0.57 -11.14 -6.52
C SER A 21 1.39 -12.23 -5.82
N ASP A 22 2.61 -12.45 -6.32
CA ASP A 22 3.57 -13.35 -5.69
C ASP A 22 4.28 -12.71 -4.48
N TYR A 23 3.97 -11.45 -4.18
CA TYR A 23 4.57 -10.74 -3.05
C TYR A 23 3.94 -11.16 -1.73
N GLY A 24 4.66 -10.89 -0.65
CA GLY A 24 4.18 -11.16 0.69
C GLY A 24 4.95 -12.27 1.38
N CYS A 25 5.01 -12.22 2.70
CA CYS A 25 5.67 -13.23 3.52
C CYS A 25 4.64 -14.06 4.28
N CYS A 26 5.10 -15.16 4.87
CA CYS A 26 4.26 -15.99 5.74
C CYS A 26 4.21 -15.44 7.15
N LEU A 27 3.17 -15.80 7.89
CA LEU A 27 3.00 -15.37 9.28
C LEU A 27 4.20 -15.74 10.17
N ASP A 28 4.78 -16.90 9.94
CA ASP A 28 5.92 -17.37 10.74
C ASP A 28 7.25 -16.71 10.34
N GLU A 29 7.26 -15.89 9.29
CA GLU A 29 8.45 -15.17 8.84
C GLU A 29 8.47 -13.71 9.29
N ILE A 30 7.46 -13.24 10.02
CA ILE A 30 7.31 -11.83 10.38
C ILE A 30 8.54 -11.29 11.11
N GLU A 31 9.04 -12.01 12.11
CA GLU A 31 10.20 -11.57 12.89
C GLU A 31 11.46 -11.40 12.04
N ILE A 32 11.67 -12.32 11.11
CA ILE A 32 12.82 -12.27 10.19
C ILE A 32 12.79 -10.98 9.37
N PHE A 33 11.63 -10.62 8.86
CA PHE A 33 11.50 -9.43 8.00
C PHE A 33 11.44 -8.13 8.79
N ILE A 34 10.97 -8.15 10.04
CA ILE A 34 11.10 -6.99 10.93
C ILE A 34 12.59 -6.70 11.15
N ASP A 35 13.38 -7.72 11.44
CA ASP A 35 14.82 -7.56 11.62
C ASP A 35 15.49 -7.05 10.35
N ALA A 36 15.09 -7.57 9.18
CA ALA A 36 15.60 -7.10 7.90
C ALA A 36 15.30 -5.61 7.67
N ALA A 37 14.08 -5.18 7.98
CA ALA A 37 13.69 -3.78 7.86
C ALA A 37 14.52 -2.89 8.79
N LYS A 38 14.76 -3.32 10.01
CA LYS A 38 15.56 -2.56 10.97
C LYS A 38 17.02 -2.44 10.56
N ILE A 39 17.55 -3.41 9.82
CA ILE A 39 18.89 -3.30 9.24
C ILE A 39 18.93 -2.21 8.18
N ILE A 40 17.87 -2.08 7.39
CA ILE A 40 17.78 -1.04 6.35
C ILE A 40 17.72 0.36 6.98
N ASN A 41 16.87 0.55 7.98
CA ASN A 41 16.74 1.83 8.69
C ASN A 41 16.16 1.61 10.09
N THR A 42 17.02 1.75 11.10
CA THR A 42 16.64 1.50 12.49
C THR A 42 15.65 2.50 13.05
N SER A 43 15.57 3.70 12.47
CA SER A 43 14.70 4.77 12.97
C SER A 43 13.29 4.72 12.37
N LYS A 44 13.06 3.91 11.36
CA LYS A 44 11.77 3.82 10.68
C LYS A 44 10.97 2.66 11.26
N HIS A 45 9.71 2.91 11.60
CA HIS A 45 8.83 1.90 12.18
C HIS A 45 8.28 0.96 11.13
N VAL A 46 7.91 -0.26 11.58
CA VAL A 46 7.29 -1.27 10.73
C VAL A 46 5.81 -1.37 11.07
N CYS A 47 4.97 -1.31 10.05
CA CYS A 47 3.54 -1.56 10.15
C CYS A 47 3.25 -2.91 9.46
N ILE A 48 2.78 -3.88 10.22
CA ILE A 48 2.54 -5.24 9.73
C ILE A 48 1.09 -5.34 9.30
N ILE A 49 0.88 -5.69 8.03
CA ILE A 49 -0.46 -5.66 7.42
C ILE A 49 -0.75 -6.95 6.67
N CYS A 50 -2.03 -7.28 6.56
CA CYS A 50 -2.51 -8.38 5.73
C CYS A 50 -3.79 -7.96 4.99
N ASP A 51 -4.30 -8.84 4.13
CA ASP A 51 -5.40 -8.50 3.23
C ASP A 51 -5.10 -7.21 2.48
N TRP A 52 -3.92 -7.18 1.85
CA TRP A 52 -3.39 -6.00 1.20
C TRP A 52 -3.65 -6.02 -0.30
N GLN A 53 -3.67 -4.80 -0.87
CA GLN A 53 -3.74 -4.57 -2.31
C GLN A 53 -2.64 -3.59 -2.69
N TRP A 54 -1.92 -3.89 -3.76
CA TRP A 54 -0.94 -3.00 -4.35
C TRP A 54 -1.62 -2.26 -5.50
N TRP A 55 -1.66 -0.95 -5.40
CA TRP A 55 -2.29 -0.10 -6.41
C TRP A 55 -1.22 0.65 -7.19
N ASP A 56 -1.12 0.37 -8.50
CA ASP A 56 -0.30 1.16 -9.41
C ASP A 56 -1.12 2.37 -9.87
N LEU A 57 -0.61 3.56 -9.59
CA LEU A 57 -1.30 4.80 -9.92
C LEU A 57 -0.78 5.33 -11.25
N ASN A 58 -1.66 5.61 -12.18
CA ASN A 58 -1.29 6.20 -13.46
C ASN A 58 -1.29 7.72 -13.32
N VAL A 59 -0.21 8.27 -12.76
CA VAL A 59 -0.11 9.70 -12.42
C VAL A 59 1.10 10.29 -13.13
N GLU A 60 0.87 11.07 -14.18
CA GLU A 60 1.94 11.78 -14.88
C GLU A 60 2.59 12.85 -14.00
N GLU A 61 1.83 13.43 -13.08
CA GLU A 61 2.30 14.52 -12.22
C GLU A 61 3.43 14.12 -11.27
N LEU A 62 3.51 12.84 -10.88
CA LEU A 62 4.60 12.38 -10.02
C LEU A 62 5.96 12.42 -10.70
N ASN A 63 5.98 12.35 -12.03
CA ASN A 63 7.22 12.42 -12.80
C ASN A 63 7.78 13.84 -12.90
N SER A 64 6.95 14.87 -12.76
CA SER A 64 7.36 16.26 -12.86
C SER A 64 7.87 16.84 -11.55
N ASN A 65 7.68 16.15 -10.43
CA ASN A 65 8.06 16.60 -9.09
C ASN A 65 9.29 15.86 -8.55
N SER A 66 10.13 15.34 -9.41
CA SER A 66 11.29 14.55 -9.00
C SER A 66 12.48 15.38 -8.51
N ASP A 67 12.29 16.67 -8.27
CA ASP A 67 13.36 17.56 -7.83
C ASP A 67 13.82 17.33 -6.38
N SER A 68 13.13 16.47 -5.64
CA SER A 68 13.46 16.20 -4.25
C SER A 68 14.67 15.28 -4.05
N GLY A 69 15.19 14.70 -5.12
CA GLY A 69 16.29 13.73 -5.04
C GLY A 69 15.88 12.36 -4.51
N LEU A 70 14.67 12.20 -4.02
CA LEU A 70 14.11 10.91 -3.59
C LEU A 70 13.37 10.28 -4.76
N GLN A 71 13.77 9.06 -5.09
CA GLN A 71 13.06 8.30 -6.10
C GLN A 71 11.73 7.81 -5.52
N GLN A 72 10.62 8.16 -6.16
CA GLN A 72 9.29 7.73 -5.78
C GLN A 72 8.64 7.03 -6.95
N TYR A 73 7.98 5.92 -6.66
CA TYR A 73 7.26 5.14 -7.64
C TYR A 73 5.75 5.39 -7.47
N PRO A 74 4.99 5.49 -8.56
CA PRO A 74 3.56 5.82 -8.46
C PRO A 74 2.73 4.61 -8.04
N CYS A 75 2.98 4.08 -6.87
CA CYS A 75 2.19 3.00 -6.32
C CYS A 75 2.06 3.14 -4.80
N ILE A 76 0.96 2.61 -4.29
CA ILE A 76 0.63 2.62 -2.87
C ILE A 76 0.12 1.24 -2.46
N ILE A 77 0.14 0.98 -1.15
CA ILE A 77 -0.49 -0.20 -0.55
C ILE A 77 -1.75 0.23 0.18
N MET A 78 -2.82 -0.52 -0.01
CA MET A 78 -4.01 -0.44 0.81
C MET A 78 -4.21 -1.80 1.47
N ALA A 79 -4.47 -1.80 2.77
CA ALA A 79 -4.72 -3.03 3.52
C ALA A 79 -5.98 -2.89 4.36
N ASN A 80 -6.75 -3.96 4.45
CA ASN A 80 -7.98 -3.96 5.25
C ASN A 80 -7.70 -4.34 6.70
N TYR A 81 -6.51 -4.82 7.03
CA TYR A 81 -6.24 -5.29 8.38
C TYR A 81 -4.79 -5.00 8.78
N VAL A 82 -4.63 -4.20 9.82
CA VAL A 82 -3.35 -3.99 10.48
C VAL A 82 -3.17 -5.07 11.53
N ILE A 83 -2.10 -5.85 11.42
CA ILE A 83 -1.76 -6.85 12.44
C ILE A 83 -1.12 -6.15 13.64
N GLU A 84 -0.13 -5.30 13.38
CA GLU A 84 0.53 -4.51 14.41
C GLU A 84 1.22 -3.31 13.77
N ASP A 85 1.09 -2.14 14.38
CA ASP A 85 1.83 -0.95 13.99
C ASP A 85 2.80 -0.58 15.11
N GLN A 86 4.09 -0.69 14.86
CA GLN A 86 5.12 -0.35 15.84
C GLN A 86 5.09 1.12 16.26
N ALA A 87 4.61 1.99 15.39
CA ALA A 87 4.47 3.42 15.71
C ALA A 87 3.22 3.72 16.54
N GLY A 88 2.33 2.75 16.72
CA GLY A 88 1.12 2.93 17.50
C GLY A 88 0.08 3.84 16.89
N ARG A 89 0.18 4.14 15.59
CA ARG A 89 -0.79 5.01 14.90
C ARG A 89 -2.09 4.30 14.60
N PHE A 90 -2.05 2.99 14.40
CA PHE A 90 -3.18 2.16 14.03
C PHE A 90 -3.35 1.05 15.05
N ASN A 91 -4.60 0.71 15.35
CA ASN A 91 -4.93 -0.44 16.20
C ASN A 91 -5.06 -1.70 15.35
N GLN A 92 -4.91 -2.85 16.00
CA GLN A 92 -5.12 -4.13 15.33
C GLN A 92 -6.52 -4.16 14.71
N GLY A 93 -6.58 -4.55 13.46
CA GLY A 93 -7.84 -4.62 12.72
C GLY A 93 -8.20 -3.37 11.93
N ASP A 94 -7.47 -2.27 12.12
CA ASP A 94 -7.71 -1.06 11.32
C ASP A 94 -7.32 -1.28 9.86
N TRP A 95 -7.95 -0.51 8.97
CA TRP A 95 -7.48 -0.43 7.59
C TRP A 95 -6.45 0.68 7.47
N VAL A 96 -5.59 0.59 6.44
CA VAL A 96 -4.54 1.57 6.22
C VAL A 96 -4.29 1.76 4.72
N ARG A 97 -3.90 2.98 4.35
CA ARG A 97 -3.40 3.29 3.01
C ARG A 97 -2.05 3.99 3.16
N SER A 98 -1.05 3.49 2.45
CA SER A 98 0.30 4.04 2.51
C SER A 98 0.44 5.30 1.66
N SER A 99 1.52 6.04 1.87
CA SER A 99 2.03 6.98 0.89
C SER A 99 2.76 6.20 -0.22
N VAL A 100 3.32 6.93 -1.20
CA VAL A 100 3.93 6.29 -2.37
C VAL A 100 5.20 5.52 -2.01
N LEU A 101 5.47 4.49 -2.78
CA LEU A 101 6.63 3.62 -2.63
C LEU A 101 7.93 4.38 -2.90
N THR A 102 8.90 4.24 -2.03
CA THR A 102 10.27 4.68 -2.27
C THR A 102 11.17 3.52 -2.65
N GLN A 103 10.99 2.35 -2.01
CA GLN A 103 11.75 1.16 -2.35
C GLN A 103 11.03 -0.10 -1.87
N PHE A 104 11.12 -1.19 -2.63
CA PHE A 104 10.53 -2.46 -2.28
C PHE A 104 11.62 -3.48 -2.04
N HIS A 105 11.59 -4.14 -0.86
CA HIS A 105 12.65 -5.06 -0.44
C HIS A 105 12.11 -6.47 -0.24
N GLN A 106 12.89 -7.44 -0.66
CA GLN A 106 12.69 -8.87 -0.35
C GLN A 106 11.28 -9.38 -0.64
N ASN A 107 10.62 -8.80 -1.62
CA ASN A 107 9.27 -9.15 -2.09
C ASN A 107 8.17 -9.02 -1.04
N CYS A 108 8.42 -8.36 0.09
CA CYS A 108 7.39 -8.20 1.13
C CYS A 108 7.50 -6.91 1.94
N ILE A 109 8.58 -6.14 1.82
CA ILE A 109 8.76 -4.90 2.58
C ILE A 109 8.55 -3.71 1.66
N PHE A 110 7.42 -3.05 1.82
CA PHE A 110 7.03 -1.87 1.04
C PHE A 110 7.44 -0.63 1.82
N GLU A 111 8.53 0.00 1.40
CA GLU A 111 9.06 1.19 2.08
C GLU A 111 8.49 2.46 1.49
N THR A 112 8.00 3.33 2.38
CA THR A 112 7.64 4.70 2.03
C THR A 112 8.63 5.66 2.70
N SER A 113 8.42 6.96 2.54
CA SER A 113 9.32 7.95 3.15
C SER A 113 9.36 7.87 4.69
N ASN A 114 8.31 7.33 5.32
CA ASN A 114 8.19 7.36 6.77
C ASN A 114 7.92 5.99 7.43
N THR A 115 7.67 4.94 6.67
CA THR A 115 7.22 3.67 7.24
C THR A 115 7.67 2.50 6.37
N PHE A 116 7.95 1.35 7.01
CA PHE A 116 8.02 0.06 6.34
C PHE A 116 6.70 -0.66 6.53
N TYR A 117 6.05 -1.02 5.42
CA TYR A 117 4.84 -1.87 5.48
C TYR A 117 5.25 -3.30 5.17
N LEU A 118 5.11 -4.19 6.16
CA LEU A 118 5.39 -5.61 5.95
C LEU A 118 4.12 -6.29 5.47
N LEU A 119 4.18 -6.80 4.23
CA LEU A 119 3.05 -7.45 3.57
C LEU A 119 3.01 -8.91 3.96
N VAL A 120 1.97 -9.30 4.70
CA VAL A 120 1.81 -10.68 5.19
C VAL A 120 0.69 -11.36 4.40
N GLY A 121 0.95 -12.60 4.02
CA GLY A 121 0.00 -13.40 3.24
C GLY A 121 -0.06 -12.95 1.79
N THR A 122 -0.96 -13.56 1.04
CA THR A 122 -1.16 -13.20 -0.36
C THR A 122 -1.97 -11.92 -0.47
N GLY A 123 -1.64 -11.12 -1.46
CA GLY A 123 -2.38 -9.91 -1.78
C GLY A 123 -2.65 -9.81 -3.27
N THR A 124 -3.19 -8.71 -3.69
CA THR A 124 -3.53 -8.47 -5.09
C THR A 124 -2.88 -7.17 -5.57
N ARG A 125 -2.79 -7.04 -6.88
CA ARG A 125 -2.22 -5.84 -7.52
C ARG A 125 -3.14 -5.41 -8.64
N LYS A 126 -3.40 -4.10 -8.73
CA LYS A 126 -4.20 -3.54 -9.80
C LYS A 126 -3.72 -2.14 -10.14
N SER A 127 -4.06 -1.69 -11.34
CA SER A 127 -3.79 -0.33 -11.78
C SER A 127 -5.04 0.51 -11.58
N LEU A 128 -4.86 1.70 -11.05
CA LEU A 128 -5.94 2.67 -10.88
C LEU A 128 -5.68 3.89 -11.75
N ASN A 129 -6.71 4.32 -12.45
CA ASN A 129 -6.66 5.56 -13.21
C ASN A 129 -6.96 6.72 -12.27
N GLN A 130 -6.07 7.71 -12.25
CA GLN A 130 -6.24 8.89 -11.40
C GLN A 130 -7.55 9.63 -11.69
N ASP A 131 -7.99 9.65 -12.95
CA ASP A 131 -9.26 10.31 -13.31
C ASP A 131 -10.45 9.64 -12.64
N LYS A 132 -10.43 8.31 -12.50
CA LYS A 132 -11.47 7.60 -11.74
C LYS A 132 -11.46 7.98 -10.27
N ILE A 133 -10.27 8.12 -9.68
CA ILE A 133 -10.13 8.51 -8.27
C ILE A 133 -10.67 9.92 -8.06
N LYS A 134 -10.33 10.86 -8.94
CA LYS A 134 -10.82 12.24 -8.85
C LYS A 134 -12.33 12.31 -9.00
N ALA A 135 -12.88 11.53 -9.93
CA ALA A 135 -14.34 11.51 -10.16
C ALA A 135 -15.09 11.02 -8.92
N LYS A 136 -14.48 10.16 -8.12
CA LYS A 136 -15.11 9.61 -6.92
C LYS A 136 -14.96 10.52 -5.70
N ALA A 137 -14.02 11.45 -5.75
CA ALA A 137 -13.79 12.39 -4.65
C ALA A 137 -14.75 13.59 -4.66
N VAL A 138 -15.54 13.72 -5.69
CA VAL A 138 -16.47 14.83 -5.86
C VAL A 138 -17.81 14.58 -5.20
#